data_e7cc7d3e445ff5fab3c4cc8771f97a08
#
_entry.id   e7cc7d3e445ff5fab3c4cc8771f97a08
#
_cell.length_a   1.000
_cell.length_b   1.000
_cell.length_c   1.000
_cell.angle_alpha   90.00
_cell.angle_beta   90.00
_cell.angle_gamma   90.00
#
_symmetry.space_group_name_H-M   'P 1'
#
loop_
_entity.id
_entity.type
_entity.pdbx_description
1 polymer ?
#
loop_
_entity_poly.entity_id
_entity_poly.type
_entity_poly.pdbx_seq_one_letter_code
_entity_poly.pdbx_strand_id
1 'polypeptide(L)'
;MTRGRPRKRDCQYHGRMRVLAIESSCDESAVAILDSADGLLAHQIFSQIDLHRIYGGVVPELASRDHVVRLLPMVEETLAQAGTTPADLSGVAFTAGPGLIGALLTGAALARSLAYAWGIPAVGVHHLEGHLLAPLLEAEPPPLPHLALLVSGGHTMLIDVERIGSYHVLGETRDDAAGEAFDKPAKLLGLPYPGGPELARLATTGRADAFALPRPMLDRPGLEFSFSGLKTAVRLAVEQGGDAPGTRADIAASAQAA
;
A
#
# COMPACT_ATOMS: atom_id res chain seq x y z
N MET A 1 -33.61 21.37 -26.44
CA MET A 1 -33.17 19.98 -26.72
C MET A 1 -32.31 19.52 -25.54
N THR A 2 -32.93 18.86 -24.59
CA THR A 2 -32.28 18.33 -23.38
C THR A 2 -31.65 16.97 -23.71
N ARG A 3 -30.33 16.91 -23.73
CA ARG A 3 -29.59 15.65 -23.87
C ARG A 3 -29.77 14.84 -22.58
N GLY A 4 -30.53 13.75 -22.66
CA GLY A 4 -30.71 12.80 -21.55
C GLY A 4 -29.38 12.19 -21.15
N ARG A 5 -29.11 12.19 -19.84
CA ARG A 5 -27.97 11.45 -19.24
C ARG A 5 -28.13 9.96 -19.55
N PRO A 6 -27.07 9.24 -19.94
CA PRO A 6 -27.15 7.81 -20.11
C PRO A 6 -27.54 7.17 -18.76
N ARG A 7 -28.59 6.36 -18.76
CA ARG A 7 -28.98 5.54 -17.60
C ARG A 7 -27.82 4.61 -17.28
N LYS A 8 -27.31 4.66 -16.04
CA LYS A 8 -26.45 3.61 -15.49
C LYS A 8 -27.21 2.30 -15.64
N ARG A 9 -26.69 1.38 -16.43
CA ARG A 9 -27.18 -0.01 -16.44
C ARG A 9 -26.75 -0.60 -15.10
N ASP A 10 -27.69 -0.88 -14.23
CA ASP A 10 -27.49 -1.76 -13.09
C ASP A 10 -27.13 -3.13 -13.66
N CYS A 11 -25.84 -3.42 -13.72
CA CYS A 11 -25.36 -4.76 -14.03
C CYS A 11 -25.64 -5.64 -12.81
N GLN A 12 -26.85 -6.17 -12.72
CA GLN A 12 -27.15 -7.31 -11.85
C GLN A 12 -26.55 -8.56 -12.53
N TYR A 13 -25.27 -8.83 -12.22
CA TYR A 13 -24.67 -10.11 -12.57
C TYR A 13 -25.25 -11.17 -11.63
N HIS A 14 -26.14 -12.02 -12.13
CA HIS A 14 -26.78 -13.12 -11.39
C HIS A 14 -25.95 -14.42 -11.43
N GLY A 15 -24.65 -14.37 -11.77
CA GLY A 15 -23.79 -15.52 -11.86
C GLY A 15 -22.60 -15.45 -10.88
N ARG A 16 -22.03 -16.59 -10.56
CA ARG A 16 -20.75 -16.69 -9.84
C ARG A 16 -19.67 -16.02 -10.66
N MET A 17 -18.94 -15.09 -10.05
CA MET A 17 -17.81 -14.40 -10.69
C MET A 17 -16.51 -14.84 -10.03
N ARG A 18 -15.52 -15.14 -10.86
CA ARG A 18 -14.16 -15.41 -10.43
C ARG A 18 -13.21 -14.46 -11.13
N VAL A 19 -12.39 -13.75 -10.37
CA VAL A 19 -11.51 -12.70 -10.87
C VAL A 19 -10.07 -13.01 -10.50
N LEU A 20 -9.19 -12.94 -11.51
CA LEU A 20 -7.75 -12.88 -11.30
C LEU A 20 -7.35 -11.43 -11.02
N ALA A 21 -6.62 -11.16 -9.94
CA ALA A 21 -6.12 -9.85 -9.58
C ALA A 21 -4.58 -9.82 -9.61
N ILE A 22 -4.01 -8.72 -10.15
CA ILE A 22 -2.57 -8.50 -10.28
C ILE A 22 -2.22 -7.14 -9.66
N GLU A 23 -1.31 -7.16 -8.68
CA GLU A 23 -0.74 -5.97 -8.05
C GLU A 23 0.74 -5.87 -8.37
N SER A 24 1.19 -4.68 -8.80
CA SER A 24 2.58 -4.38 -9.13
C SER A 24 2.91 -2.90 -8.99
N SER A 25 2.30 -2.19 -8.04
CA SER A 25 2.41 -0.73 -7.97
C SER A 25 3.78 -0.22 -7.49
N CYS A 26 4.53 -1.02 -6.72
CA CYS A 26 5.81 -0.61 -6.15
C CYS A 26 6.85 -1.74 -6.17
N ASP A 27 7.16 -2.31 -5.02
CA ASP A 27 8.22 -3.29 -4.81
C ASP A 27 7.70 -4.66 -4.34
N GLU A 28 6.40 -4.88 -4.47
CA GLU A 28 5.78 -6.18 -4.24
C GLU A 28 5.01 -6.61 -5.48
N SER A 29 5.25 -7.85 -5.91
CA SER A 29 4.42 -8.53 -6.91
C SER A 29 3.37 -9.35 -6.17
N ALA A 30 2.09 -9.15 -6.45
CA ALA A 30 1.05 -10.00 -5.90
C ALA A 30 0.05 -10.45 -6.96
N VAL A 31 -0.44 -11.67 -6.79
CA VAL A 31 -1.48 -12.28 -7.62
C VAL A 31 -2.49 -12.96 -6.71
N ALA A 32 -3.77 -12.80 -7.00
CA ALA A 32 -4.85 -13.43 -6.23
C ALA A 32 -5.99 -13.89 -7.14
N ILE A 33 -6.73 -14.91 -6.69
CA ILE A 33 -7.99 -15.32 -7.29
C ILE A 33 -9.08 -15.19 -6.25
N LEU A 34 -10.05 -14.34 -6.54
CA LEU A 34 -11.23 -14.09 -5.73
C LEU A 34 -12.47 -14.64 -6.43
N ASP A 35 -13.29 -15.35 -5.67
CA ASP A 35 -14.60 -15.86 -6.12
C ASP A 35 -15.72 -15.17 -5.34
N SER A 36 -16.77 -14.75 -6.02
CA SER A 36 -17.87 -14.01 -5.40
C SER A 36 -18.68 -14.82 -4.37
N ALA A 37 -18.59 -16.15 -4.40
CA ALA A 37 -19.28 -17.04 -3.47
C ALA A 37 -18.34 -17.60 -2.39
N ASP A 38 -17.12 -17.99 -2.79
CA ASP A 38 -16.19 -18.72 -1.91
C ASP A 38 -15.07 -17.81 -1.34
N GLY A 39 -15.06 -16.51 -1.71
CA GLY A 39 -14.06 -15.55 -1.23
C GLY A 39 -12.69 -15.73 -1.87
N LEU A 40 -11.63 -15.51 -1.12
CA LEU A 40 -10.24 -15.61 -1.57
C LEU A 40 -9.85 -17.09 -1.72
N LEU A 41 -9.65 -17.56 -2.97
CA LEU A 41 -9.31 -18.95 -3.26
C LEU A 41 -7.82 -19.25 -3.14
N ALA A 42 -6.99 -18.35 -3.66
CA ALA A 42 -5.53 -18.42 -3.59
C ALA A 42 -4.92 -17.04 -3.74
N HIS A 43 -3.75 -16.84 -3.16
CA HIS A 43 -2.95 -15.64 -3.40
C HIS A 43 -1.47 -15.93 -3.19
N GLN A 44 -0.65 -15.12 -3.84
CA GLN A 44 0.79 -15.10 -3.68
C GLN A 44 1.28 -13.67 -3.58
N ILE A 45 2.31 -13.46 -2.77
CA ILE A 45 3.01 -12.18 -2.64
C ILE A 45 4.50 -12.47 -2.70
N PHE A 46 5.21 -11.71 -3.52
CA PHE A 46 6.65 -11.71 -3.60
C PHE A 46 7.17 -10.30 -3.31
N SER A 47 7.91 -10.15 -2.21
CA SER A 47 8.54 -8.87 -1.85
C SER A 47 9.95 -8.74 -2.43
N GLN A 48 10.23 -7.57 -2.97
CA GLN A 48 11.54 -7.21 -3.54
C GLN A 48 12.45 -6.51 -2.52
N ILE A 49 12.13 -6.56 -1.22
CA ILE A 49 12.92 -5.90 -0.15
C ILE A 49 14.39 -6.28 -0.24
N ASP A 50 14.70 -7.56 -0.44
CA ASP A 50 16.11 -8.02 -0.53
C ASP A 50 16.84 -7.44 -1.74
N LEU A 51 16.14 -7.26 -2.87
CA LEU A 51 16.68 -6.62 -4.07
C LEU A 51 17.02 -5.14 -3.81
N HIS A 52 16.18 -4.45 -3.05
CA HIS A 52 16.31 -3.01 -2.80
C HIS A 52 17.16 -2.65 -1.59
N ARG A 53 17.38 -3.60 -0.66
CA ARG A 53 18.09 -3.39 0.60
C ARG A 53 19.46 -2.76 0.42
N ILE A 54 20.23 -3.21 -0.57
CA ILE A 54 21.58 -2.71 -0.84
C ILE A 54 21.62 -1.24 -1.30
N TYR A 55 20.48 -0.74 -1.81
CA TYR A 55 20.33 0.66 -2.25
C TYR A 55 19.72 1.56 -1.16
N GLY A 56 19.26 0.96 -0.07
CA GLY A 56 18.62 1.69 1.04
C GLY A 56 17.25 2.30 0.67
N GLY A 57 16.55 1.72 -0.28
CA GLY A 57 15.23 2.12 -0.75
C GLY A 57 14.92 1.59 -2.15
N VAL A 58 13.68 1.74 -2.59
CA VAL A 58 13.20 1.20 -3.86
C VAL A 58 13.87 1.88 -5.05
N VAL A 59 14.38 1.07 -5.99
CA VAL A 59 14.92 1.51 -7.28
C VAL A 59 13.87 1.18 -8.37
N PRO A 60 13.17 2.18 -8.93
CA PRO A 60 12.00 1.95 -9.79
C PRO A 60 12.25 1.06 -11.01
N GLU A 61 13.43 1.17 -11.63
CA GLU A 61 13.79 0.35 -12.79
C GLU A 61 13.99 -1.12 -12.41
N LEU A 62 14.62 -1.39 -11.29
CA LEU A 62 14.81 -2.75 -10.80
C LEU A 62 13.47 -3.38 -10.42
N ALA A 63 12.60 -2.63 -9.75
CA ALA A 63 11.26 -3.09 -9.42
C ALA A 63 10.49 -3.49 -10.68
N SER A 64 10.50 -2.65 -11.70
CA SER A 64 9.81 -2.93 -12.97
C SER A 64 10.33 -4.19 -13.66
N ARG A 65 11.63 -4.40 -13.69
CA ARG A 65 12.28 -5.59 -14.30
C ARG A 65 11.94 -6.87 -13.54
N ASP A 66 11.92 -6.82 -12.21
CA ASP A 66 11.57 -7.99 -11.40
C ASP A 66 10.10 -8.39 -11.59
N HIS A 67 9.17 -7.43 -11.67
CA HIS A 67 7.77 -7.71 -12.02
C HIS A 67 7.63 -8.46 -13.36
N VAL A 68 8.42 -8.11 -14.38
CA VAL A 68 8.39 -8.81 -15.67
C VAL A 68 8.74 -10.29 -15.51
N VAL A 69 9.69 -10.60 -14.64
CA VAL A 69 10.14 -11.98 -14.42
C VAL A 69 9.16 -12.76 -13.54
N ARG A 70 8.55 -12.10 -12.54
CA ARG A 70 7.78 -12.76 -11.49
C ARG A 70 6.31 -12.98 -11.82
N LEU A 71 5.64 -11.98 -12.39
CA LEU A 71 4.18 -11.97 -12.44
C LEU A 71 3.57 -13.13 -13.20
N LEU A 72 4.13 -13.51 -14.37
CA LEU A 72 3.55 -14.61 -15.16
C LEU A 72 3.66 -15.98 -14.46
N PRO A 73 4.82 -16.39 -13.93
CA PRO A 73 4.91 -17.60 -13.10
C PRO A 73 3.96 -17.59 -11.89
N MET A 74 3.83 -16.44 -11.20
CA MET A 74 2.89 -16.32 -10.08
C MET A 74 1.43 -16.49 -10.52
N VAL A 75 1.05 -15.98 -11.69
CA VAL A 75 -0.29 -16.21 -12.25
C VAL A 75 -0.55 -17.70 -12.48
N GLU A 76 0.38 -18.40 -13.11
CA GLU A 76 0.27 -19.85 -13.40
C GLU A 76 0.14 -20.65 -12.10
N GLU A 77 0.97 -20.36 -11.12
CA GLU A 77 0.96 -21.04 -9.84
C GLU A 77 -0.31 -20.73 -9.01
N THR A 78 -0.77 -19.46 -9.00
CA THR A 78 -2.00 -19.08 -8.29
C THR A 78 -3.24 -19.73 -8.92
N LEU A 79 -3.29 -19.85 -10.25
CA LEU A 79 -4.34 -20.58 -10.95
C LEU A 79 -4.35 -22.05 -10.53
N ALA A 80 -3.16 -22.70 -10.51
CA ALA A 80 -3.03 -24.08 -10.10
C ALA A 80 -3.45 -24.31 -8.63
N GLN A 81 -3.03 -23.44 -7.72
CA GLN A 81 -3.41 -23.51 -6.31
C GLN A 81 -4.91 -23.34 -6.08
N ALA A 82 -5.56 -22.46 -6.85
CA ALA A 82 -7.00 -22.25 -6.79
C ALA A 82 -7.82 -23.35 -7.51
N GLY A 83 -7.17 -24.31 -8.17
CA GLY A 83 -7.85 -25.29 -9.03
C GLY A 83 -8.69 -24.61 -10.11
N THR A 84 -8.19 -23.50 -10.65
CA THR A 84 -8.91 -22.61 -11.58
C THR A 84 -8.21 -22.60 -12.92
N THR A 85 -8.99 -22.66 -13.99
CA THR A 85 -8.49 -22.50 -15.37
C THR A 85 -8.88 -21.12 -15.92
N PRO A 86 -8.25 -20.63 -16.99
CA PRO A 86 -8.67 -19.38 -17.63
C PRO A 86 -10.14 -19.35 -18.05
N ALA A 87 -10.73 -20.50 -18.37
CA ALA A 87 -12.14 -20.60 -18.76
C ALA A 87 -13.12 -20.36 -17.60
N ASP A 88 -12.66 -20.49 -16.35
CA ASP A 88 -13.46 -20.24 -15.15
C ASP A 88 -13.46 -18.77 -14.74
N LEU A 89 -12.60 -17.94 -15.35
CA LEU A 89 -12.44 -16.54 -15.00
C LEU A 89 -13.48 -15.65 -15.70
N SER A 90 -14.04 -14.72 -14.94
CA SER A 90 -14.96 -13.71 -15.43
C SER A 90 -14.25 -12.41 -15.85
N GLY A 91 -13.03 -12.20 -15.39
CA GLY A 91 -12.24 -11.01 -15.69
C GLY A 91 -10.87 -11.00 -15.01
N VAL A 92 -10.05 -10.03 -15.41
CA VAL A 92 -8.75 -9.75 -14.80
C VAL A 92 -8.77 -8.34 -14.23
N ALA A 93 -8.50 -8.19 -12.94
CA ALA A 93 -8.27 -6.91 -12.28
C ALA A 93 -6.76 -6.63 -12.20
N PHE A 94 -6.37 -5.36 -12.29
CA PHE A 94 -4.98 -4.95 -12.11
C PHE A 94 -4.90 -3.56 -11.48
N THR A 95 -3.83 -3.28 -10.76
CA THR A 95 -3.60 -1.96 -10.19
C THR A 95 -3.24 -0.97 -11.29
N ALA A 96 -4.09 0.06 -11.45
CA ALA A 96 -3.93 1.10 -12.47
C ALA A 96 -3.15 2.32 -11.96
N GLY A 97 -3.00 2.47 -10.65
CA GLY A 97 -2.32 3.57 -9.98
C GLY A 97 -2.98 3.93 -8.64
N PRO A 98 -2.31 4.79 -7.84
CA PRO A 98 -0.96 5.32 -8.02
C PRO A 98 0.14 4.28 -7.80
N GLY A 99 1.37 4.60 -8.24
CA GLY A 99 2.54 3.74 -8.08
C GLY A 99 3.68 4.13 -9.04
N LEU A 100 4.73 3.30 -9.06
CA LEU A 100 5.86 3.47 -9.96
C LEU A 100 5.44 3.16 -11.39
N ILE A 101 5.64 4.10 -12.30
CA ILE A 101 5.10 4.02 -13.67
C ILE A 101 5.52 2.75 -14.41
N GLY A 102 6.78 2.34 -14.31
CA GLY A 102 7.28 1.13 -14.98
C GLY A 102 6.70 -0.16 -14.38
N ALA A 103 6.53 -0.21 -13.06
CA ALA A 103 5.92 -1.32 -12.33
C ALA A 103 4.44 -1.46 -12.69
N LEU A 104 3.67 -0.36 -12.65
CA LEU A 104 2.27 -0.30 -13.07
C LEU A 104 2.09 -0.74 -14.53
N LEU A 105 2.96 -0.27 -15.44
CA LEU A 105 2.91 -0.66 -16.85
C LEU A 105 3.11 -2.16 -17.04
N THR A 106 4.01 -2.78 -16.27
CA THR A 106 4.26 -4.22 -16.34
C THR A 106 3.01 -5.03 -15.97
N GLY A 107 2.40 -4.74 -14.81
CA GLY A 107 1.18 -5.43 -14.38
C GLY A 107 0.00 -5.17 -15.31
N ALA A 108 -0.20 -3.92 -15.74
CA ALA A 108 -1.27 -3.56 -16.67
C ALA A 108 -1.10 -4.23 -18.05
N ALA A 109 0.12 -4.31 -18.56
CA ALA A 109 0.41 -4.98 -19.84
C ALA A 109 0.12 -6.48 -19.76
N LEU A 110 0.59 -7.15 -18.71
CA LEU A 110 0.32 -8.57 -18.49
C LEU A 110 -1.19 -8.82 -18.34
N ALA A 111 -1.86 -8.11 -17.45
CA ALA A 111 -3.29 -8.28 -17.19
C ALA A 111 -4.14 -8.11 -18.45
N ARG A 112 -3.86 -7.08 -19.24
CA ARG A 112 -4.58 -6.81 -20.50
C ARG A 112 -4.27 -7.84 -21.57
N SER A 113 -3.03 -8.33 -21.63
CA SER A 113 -2.63 -9.38 -22.60
C SER A 113 -3.33 -10.70 -22.27
N LEU A 114 -3.36 -11.12 -21.01
CA LEU A 114 -4.07 -12.30 -20.55
C LEU A 114 -5.57 -12.19 -20.80
N ALA A 115 -6.18 -11.06 -20.43
CA ALA A 115 -7.60 -10.81 -20.66
C ALA A 115 -7.96 -10.88 -22.15
N TYR A 116 -7.11 -10.29 -23.01
CA TYR A 116 -7.29 -10.36 -24.47
C TYR A 116 -7.18 -11.80 -24.99
N ALA A 117 -6.17 -12.54 -24.56
CA ALA A 117 -5.95 -13.92 -24.99
C ALA A 117 -7.09 -14.86 -24.55
N TRP A 118 -7.68 -14.60 -23.38
CA TRP A 118 -8.77 -15.41 -22.83
C TRP A 118 -10.17 -14.92 -23.22
N GLY A 119 -10.27 -13.79 -23.92
CA GLY A 119 -11.56 -13.21 -24.35
C GLY A 119 -12.42 -12.68 -23.21
N ILE A 120 -11.83 -12.26 -22.10
CA ILE A 120 -12.51 -11.73 -20.91
C ILE A 120 -12.13 -10.27 -20.65
N PRO A 121 -12.94 -9.48 -19.89
CA PRO A 121 -12.63 -8.10 -19.62
C PRO A 121 -11.43 -7.91 -18.69
N ALA A 122 -10.71 -6.78 -18.85
CA ALA A 122 -9.71 -6.29 -17.91
C ALA A 122 -10.21 -5.00 -17.23
N VAL A 123 -10.02 -4.89 -15.91
CA VAL A 123 -10.44 -3.74 -15.10
C VAL A 123 -9.26 -3.18 -14.32
N GLY A 124 -9.01 -1.88 -14.47
CA GLY A 124 -8.04 -1.16 -13.64
C GLY A 124 -8.66 -0.74 -12.31
N VAL A 125 -7.98 -1.06 -11.22
CA VAL A 125 -8.39 -0.73 -9.84
C VAL A 125 -7.42 0.30 -9.26
N HIS A 126 -7.92 1.22 -8.49
CA HIS A 126 -7.10 2.21 -7.79
C HIS A 126 -6.38 1.54 -6.60
N HIS A 127 -5.05 1.70 -6.50
CA HIS A 127 -4.24 1.07 -5.46
C HIS A 127 -4.76 1.34 -4.03
N LEU A 128 -5.07 2.61 -3.74
CA LEU A 128 -5.57 2.99 -2.41
C LEU A 128 -6.99 2.44 -2.14
N GLU A 129 -7.81 2.23 -3.17
CA GLU A 129 -9.09 1.55 -3.00
C GLU A 129 -8.88 0.08 -2.61
N GLY A 130 -7.86 -0.58 -3.17
CA GLY A 130 -7.46 -1.92 -2.73
C GLY A 130 -7.13 -1.97 -1.23
N HIS A 131 -6.40 -0.99 -0.73
CA HIS A 131 -6.11 -0.87 0.71
C HIS A 131 -7.39 -0.62 1.55
N LEU A 132 -8.28 0.25 1.09
CA LEU A 132 -9.54 0.55 1.80
C LEU A 132 -10.49 -0.65 1.87
N LEU A 133 -10.45 -1.51 0.86
CA LEU A 133 -11.32 -2.68 0.77
C LEU A 133 -10.70 -3.95 1.37
N ALA A 134 -9.38 -3.97 1.64
CA ALA A 134 -8.71 -5.13 2.23
C ALA A 134 -9.36 -5.62 3.55
N PRO A 135 -9.81 -4.76 4.48
CA PRO A 135 -10.50 -5.19 5.69
C PRO A 135 -11.82 -5.93 5.44
N LEU A 136 -12.42 -5.79 4.25
CA LEU A 136 -13.63 -6.54 3.88
C LEU A 136 -13.37 -8.01 3.56
N LEU A 137 -12.09 -8.43 3.47
CA LEU A 137 -11.68 -9.82 3.32
C LEU A 137 -11.53 -10.55 4.67
N GLU A 138 -11.62 -9.84 5.79
CA GLU A 138 -11.56 -10.43 7.12
C GLU A 138 -12.81 -11.25 7.42
N ALA A 139 -12.68 -12.20 8.37
CA ALA A 139 -13.81 -13.03 8.79
C ALA A 139 -14.96 -12.21 9.38
N GLU A 140 -14.64 -11.10 10.04
CA GLU A 140 -15.61 -10.13 10.56
C GLU A 140 -15.30 -8.75 9.95
N PRO A 141 -15.78 -8.46 8.74
CA PRO A 141 -15.52 -7.22 8.07
C PRO A 141 -16.16 -6.03 8.81
N PRO A 142 -15.51 -4.86 8.82
CA PRO A 142 -16.09 -3.67 9.42
C PRO A 142 -17.39 -3.30 8.69
N PRO A 143 -18.44 -2.89 9.43
CA PRO A 143 -19.68 -2.43 8.79
C PRO A 143 -19.45 -1.10 8.05
N LEU A 144 -20.23 -0.88 7.00
CA LEU A 144 -20.32 0.42 6.31
C LEU A 144 -21.50 1.24 6.87
N PRO A 145 -21.36 2.57 7.01
CA PRO A 145 -20.16 3.36 6.80
C PRO A 145 -19.15 3.26 7.95
N HIS A 146 -17.87 3.53 7.67
CA HIS A 146 -16.82 3.61 8.70
C HIS A 146 -15.73 4.61 8.33
N LEU A 147 -14.94 5.02 9.31
CA LEU A 147 -13.73 5.81 9.10
C LEU A 147 -12.54 4.87 8.90
N ALA A 148 -11.75 5.13 7.85
CA ALA A 148 -10.51 4.42 7.58
C ALA A 148 -9.32 5.37 7.73
N LEU A 149 -8.33 4.97 8.53
CA LEU A 149 -7.00 5.58 8.54
C LEU A 149 -6.07 4.75 7.66
N LEU A 150 -5.80 5.27 6.46
CA LEU A 150 -4.88 4.66 5.51
C LEU A 150 -3.47 5.17 5.79
N VAL A 151 -2.56 4.27 6.16
CA VAL A 151 -1.16 4.57 6.48
C VAL A 151 -0.25 3.65 5.69
N SER A 152 0.64 4.22 4.88
CA SER A 152 1.59 3.46 4.07
C SER A 152 2.93 4.20 3.94
N GLY A 153 3.85 3.63 3.15
CA GLY A 153 5.11 4.27 2.80
C GLY A 153 4.95 5.59 2.03
N GLY A 154 3.89 5.73 1.24
CA GLY A 154 3.68 6.91 0.38
C GLY A 154 2.42 7.73 0.70
N HIS A 155 1.52 7.24 1.56
CA HIS A 155 0.24 7.88 1.80
C HIS A 155 -0.13 7.84 3.29
N THR A 156 -0.72 8.94 3.78
CA THR A 156 -1.37 9.00 5.10
C THR A 156 -2.64 9.82 4.94
N MET A 157 -3.79 9.17 5.10
CA MET A 157 -5.09 9.76 4.83
C MET A 157 -6.13 9.27 5.82
N LEU A 158 -7.00 10.16 6.27
CA LEU A 158 -8.23 9.83 7.00
C LEU A 158 -9.39 9.92 6.00
N ILE A 159 -10.15 8.84 5.87
CA ILE A 159 -11.16 8.69 4.81
C ILE A 159 -12.48 8.23 5.43
N ASP A 160 -13.56 8.90 5.08
CA ASP A 160 -14.92 8.42 5.32
C ASP A 160 -15.31 7.46 4.19
N VAL A 161 -15.53 6.21 4.55
CA VAL A 161 -15.96 5.13 3.65
C VAL A 161 -17.48 4.97 3.80
N GLU A 162 -18.24 5.72 3.03
CA GLU A 162 -19.71 5.66 3.06
C GLU A 162 -20.22 4.32 2.54
N ARG A 163 -19.69 3.88 1.42
CA ARG A 163 -19.94 2.60 0.74
C ARG A 163 -18.85 2.32 -0.28
N ILE A 164 -18.78 1.10 -0.78
CA ILE A 164 -17.85 0.75 -1.87
C ILE A 164 -18.04 1.70 -3.06
N GLY A 165 -16.97 2.34 -3.49
CA GLY A 165 -16.96 3.34 -4.57
C GLY A 165 -17.43 4.75 -4.17
N SER A 166 -17.65 5.01 -2.87
CA SER A 166 -17.98 6.35 -2.34
C SER A 166 -17.10 6.66 -1.14
N TYR A 167 -16.06 7.44 -1.38
CA TYR A 167 -15.00 7.76 -0.42
C TYR A 167 -14.84 9.28 -0.32
N HIS A 168 -14.76 9.80 0.91
CA HIS A 168 -14.53 11.22 1.17
C HIS A 168 -13.24 11.36 2.00
N VAL A 169 -12.22 11.98 1.41
CA VAL A 169 -10.98 12.30 2.15
C VAL A 169 -11.29 13.42 3.12
N LEU A 170 -11.15 13.14 4.41
CA LEU A 170 -11.36 14.10 5.50
C LEU A 170 -10.09 14.86 5.84
N GLY A 171 -8.93 14.22 5.66
CA GLY A 171 -7.62 14.81 5.87
C GLY A 171 -6.54 13.93 5.26
N GLU A 172 -5.44 14.53 4.87
CA GLU A 172 -4.27 13.85 4.33
C GLU A 172 -2.99 14.50 4.79
N THR A 173 -1.85 13.83 4.59
CA THR A 173 -0.57 14.45 4.90
C THR A 173 -0.26 15.56 3.91
N ARG A 174 0.27 16.67 4.42
CA ARG A 174 0.71 17.84 3.64
C ARG A 174 2.12 17.69 3.08
N ASP A 175 2.85 16.69 3.55
CA ASP A 175 4.27 16.50 3.22
C ASP A 175 4.64 15.01 3.19
N ASP A 176 5.51 14.54 4.07
CA ASP A 176 5.91 13.14 4.13
C ASP A 176 4.74 12.24 4.61
N ALA A 177 4.68 11.01 4.15
CA ALA A 177 3.80 10.00 4.70
C ALA A 177 4.34 9.46 6.05
N ALA A 178 3.47 8.83 6.83
CA ALA A 178 3.89 8.24 8.12
C ALA A 178 4.97 7.19 7.96
N GLY A 179 4.91 6.32 6.93
CA GLY A 179 5.97 5.34 6.65
C GLY A 179 7.31 6.01 6.36
N GLU A 180 7.32 7.08 5.55
CA GLU A 180 8.53 7.88 5.33
C GLU A 180 9.04 8.53 6.62
N ALA A 181 8.13 8.91 7.54
CA ALA A 181 8.49 9.46 8.84
C ALA A 181 9.16 8.43 9.76
N PHE A 182 9.03 7.14 9.50
CA PHE A 182 9.79 6.06 10.12
C PHE A 182 11.09 5.76 9.36
N ASP A 183 11.04 5.60 8.04
CA ASP A 183 12.20 5.19 7.24
C ASP A 183 13.32 6.24 7.22
N LYS A 184 12.95 7.53 7.13
CA LYS A 184 13.95 8.62 7.09
C LYS A 184 14.72 8.77 8.42
N PRO A 185 14.09 8.78 9.61
CA PRO A 185 14.77 8.69 10.89
C PRO A 185 15.63 7.43 11.05
N ALA A 186 15.11 6.27 10.64
CA ALA A 186 15.86 5.03 10.68
C ALA A 186 17.17 5.13 9.90
N LYS A 187 17.13 5.69 8.69
CA LYS A 187 18.31 5.95 7.86
C LYS A 187 19.29 6.92 8.54
N LEU A 188 18.80 7.99 9.16
CA LEU A 188 19.62 8.93 9.92
C LEU A 188 20.33 8.26 11.11
N LEU A 189 19.66 7.30 11.74
CA LEU A 189 20.20 6.48 12.83
C LEU A 189 21.09 5.33 12.33
N GLY A 190 21.34 5.21 11.02
CA GLY A 190 22.17 4.14 10.44
C GLY A 190 21.54 2.75 10.56
N LEU A 191 20.21 2.67 10.63
CA LEU A 191 19.49 1.40 10.67
C LEU A 191 19.28 0.85 9.25
N PRO A 192 19.18 -0.49 9.09
CA PRO A 192 18.96 -1.10 7.78
C PRO A 192 17.56 -0.81 7.22
N TYR A 193 17.40 -1.03 5.92
CA TYR A 193 16.11 -0.99 5.23
C TYR A 193 15.41 -2.37 5.27
N PRO A 194 14.07 -2.43 5.45
CA PRO A 194 13.14 -1.31 5.71
C PRO A 194 13.31 -0.72 7.11
N GLY A 195 13.28 0.62 7.20
CA GLY A 195 13.64 1.34 8.41
C GLY A 195 12.61 1.30 9.52
N GLY A 196 11.32 1.27 9.19
CA GLY A 196 10.23 1.30 10.15
C GLY A 196 10.32 0.21 11.24
N PRO A 197 10.37 -1.09 10.88
CA PRO A 197 10.51 -2.19 11.84
C PRO A 197 11.79 -2.09 12.70
N GLU A 198 12.89 -1.66 12.10
CA GLU A 198 14.17 -1.52 12.78
C GLU A 198 14.14 -0.36 13.79
N LEU A 199 13.52 0.76 13.43
CA LEU A 199 13.34 1.89 14.33
C LEU A 199 12.43 1.50 15.50
N ALA A 200 11.30 0.84 15.22
CA ALA A 200 10.40 0.37 16.26
C ALA A 200 11.09 -0.60 17.23
N ARG A 201 11.93 -1.52 16.73
CA ARG A 201 12.69 -2.43 17.56
C ARG A 201 13.73 -1.69 18.44
N LEU A 202 14.45 -0.70 17.87
CA LEU A 202 15.39 0.11 18.63
C LEU A 202 14.67 0.94 19.72
N ALA A 203 13.50 1.49 19.40
CA ALA A 203 12.68 2.28 20.31
C ALA A 203 12.28 1.54 21.59
N THR A 204 12.15 0.19 21.55
CA THR A 204 11.79 -0.60 22.74
C THR A 204 12.81 -0.53 23.86
N THR A 205 14.03 -0.12 23.57
CA THR A 205 15.15 -0.03 24.54
C THR A 205 15.44 1.42 24.97
N GLY A 206 14.73 2.40 24.38
CA GLY A 206 14.90 3.82 24.66
C GLY A 206 13.78 4.40 25.53
N ARG A 207 13.94 5.66 25.91
CA ARG A 207 12.97 6.42 26.67
C ARG A 207 12.22 7.35 25.73
N ALA A 208 10.88 7.25 25.71
CA ALA A 208 10.00 8.00 24.83
C ALA A 208 9.94 9.51 25.14
N ASP A 209 10.33 9.91 26.35
CA ASP A 209 10.33 11.29 26.85
C ASP A 209 11.71 11.94 26.86
N ALA A 210 12.74 11.28 26.35
CA ALA A 210 14.11 11.78 26.38
C ALA A 210 14.33 13.01 25.50
N PHE A 211 13.59 13.12 24.40
CA PHE A 211 13.64 14.24 23.47
C PHE A 211 12.25 14.83 23.26
N ALA A 212 12.12 16.15 23.47
CA ALA A 212 10.87 16.87 23.19
C ALA A 212 10.71 17.11 21.68
N LEU A 213 10.24 16.09 20.97
CA LEU A 213 10.01 16.17 19.53
C LEU A 213 8.62 16.76 19.22
N PRO A 214 8.46 17.53 18.13
CA PRO A 214 7.20 18.16 17.80
C PRO A 214 6.17 17.13 17.33
N ARG A 215 4.91 17.40 17.64
CA ARG A 215 3.73 16.72 17.07
C ARG A 215 2.98 17.71 16.17
N PRO A 216 3.36 17.80 14.89
CA PRO A 216 2.77 18.80 14.00
C PRO A 216 1.26 18.63 13.86
N MET A 217 0.56 19.76 13.62
CA MET A 217 -0.88 19.85 13.33
C MET A 217 -1.84 19.64 14.52
N LEU A 218 -1.39 19.23 15.71
CA LEU A 218 -2.30 19.02 16.86
C LEU A 218 -3.01 20.28 17.35
N ASP A 219 -2.42 21.46 17.14
CA ASP A 219 -2.90 22.77 17.55
C ASP A 219 -3.64 23.52 16.44
N ARG A 220 -3.83 22.89 15.26
CA ARG A 220 -4.48 23.49 14.10
C ARG A 220 -5.84 22.89 13.83
N PRO A 221 -6.80 23.70 13.34
CA PRO A 221 -8.09 23.18 12.92
C PRO A 221 -7.93 22.29 11.68
N GLY A 222 -8.78 21.27 11.57
CA GLY A 222 -8.78 20.32 10.46
C GLY A 222 -8.26 18.94 10.86
N LEU A 223 -8.19 18.04 9.88
CA LEU A 223 -7.83 16.63 10.06
C LEU A 223 -6.60 16.25 9.24
N GLU A 224 -5.81 17.24 8.84
CA GLU A 224 -4.60 17.03 8.05
C GLU A 224 -3.43 16.59 8.93
N PHE A 225 -2.47 15.88 8.32
CA PHE A 225 -1.25 15.43 8.97
C PHE A 225 -0.03 16.18 8.42
N SER A 226 1.08 16.16 9.16
CA SER A 226 2.38 16.61 8.70
C SER A 226 3.49 15.91 9.50
N PHE A 227 4.52 15.45 8.82
CA PHE A 227 5.65 14.73 9.43
C PHE A 227 7.00 15.38 9.15
N SER A 228 7.10 16.35 8.22
CA SER A 228 8.38 16.96 7.83
C SER A 228 9.05 17.72 8.99
N GLY A 229 8.24 18.36 9.87
CA GLY A 229 8.74 19.00 11.08
C GLY A 229 9.37 18.02 12.06
N LEU A 230 8.72 16.88 12.28
CA LEU A 230 9.24 15.79 13.10
C LEU A 230 10.56 15.25 12.54
N LYS A 231 10.63 14.96 11.24
CA LYS A 231 11.85 14.51 10.55
C LYS A 231 13.01 15.47 10.78
N THR A 232 12.78 16.78 10.64
CA THR A 232 13.79 17.80 10.86
C THR A 232 14.29 17.81 12.30
N ALA A 233 13.38 17.70 13.28
CA ALA A 233 13.71 17.64 14.68
C ALA A 233 14.53 16.38 15.04
N VAL A 234 14.16 15.23 14.48
CA VAL A 234 14.94 13.99 14.65
C VAL A 234 16.36 14.15 14.09
N ARG A 235 16.50 14.74 12.89
CA ARG A 235 17.83 14.99 12.32
C ARG A 235 18.69 15.85 13.26
N LEU A 236 18.15 16.93 13.79
CA LEU A 236 18.87 17.79 14.73
C LEU A 236 19.22 17.06 16.03
N ALA A 237 18.34 16.20 16.54
CA ALA A 237 18.61 15.38 17.72
C ALA A 237 19.75 14.38 17.48
N VAL A 238 19.82 13.77 16.29
CA VAL A 238 20.94 12.89 15.89
C VAL A 238 22.25 13.67 15.80
N GLU A 239 22.23 14.84 15.15
CA GLU A 239 23.43 15.70 15.00
C GLU A 239 23.97 16.19 16.36
N GLN A 240 23.08 16.46 17.34
CA GLN A 240 23.44 16.95 18.67
C GLN A 240 23.74 15.84 19.68
N GLY A 241 23.06 14.70 19.55
CA GLY A 241 23.11 13.63 20.54
C GLY A 241 24.34 12.71 20.44
N GLY A 242 25.08 12.77 19.33
CA GLY A 242 26.23 11.91 19.09
C GLY A 242 25.87 10.43 18.88
N ASP A 243 26.88 9.59 18.70
CA ASP A 243 26.74 8.16 18.36
C ASP A 243 26.55 7.22 19.57
N ALA A 244 26.28 7.75 20.76
CA ALA A 244 26.11 6.89 21.93
C ALA A 244 24.89 5.96 21.77
N PRO A 245 25.02 4.64 21.96
CA PRO A 245 23.95 3.67 21.71
C PRO A 245 22.65 3.97 22.47
N GLY A 246 22.74 4.42 23.72
CA GLY A 246 21.57 4.83 24.52
C GLY A 246 20.84 6.04 23.93
N THR A 247 21.58 7.02 23.42
CA THR A 247 21.01 8.22 22.81
C THR A 247 20.23 7.87 21.53
N ARG A 248 20.75 6.96 20.71
CA ARG A 248 20.06 6.50 19.48
C ARG A 248 18.74 5.80 19.80
N ALA A 249 18.70 4.97 20.85
CA ALA A 249 17.47 4.32 21.30
C ALA A 249 16.46 5.33 21.86
N ASP A 250 16.93 6.30 22.63
CA ASP A 250 16.11 7.38 23.18
C ASP A 250 15.51 8.26 22.05
N ILE A 251 16.29 8.58 21.00
CA ILE A 251 15.79 9.32 19.83
C ILE A 251 14.73 8.49 19.08
N ALA A 252 14.98 7.18 18.87
CA ALA A 252 14.04 6.30 18.22
C ALA A 252 12.71 6.20 18.99
N ALA A 253 12.79 6.03 20.33
CA ALA A 253 11.61 5.96 21.20
C ALA A 253 10.82 7.26 21.20
N SER A 254 11.51 8.41 21.31
CA SER A 254 10.87 9.72 21.25
C SER A 254 10.24 10.03 19.89
N ALA A 255 10.90 9.60 18.79
CA ALA A 255 10.35 9.76 17.44
C ALA A 255 9.09 8.92 17.21
N GLN A 256 9.06 7.69 17.72
CA GLN A 256 7.89 6.81 17.63
C GLN A 256 6.73 7.31 18.49
N ALA A 257 6.99 7.96 19.62
CA ALA A 257 5.98 8.49 20.52
C ALA A 257 5.39 9.82 20.04
N ALA A 258 6.12 10.56 19.21
CA ALA A 258 5.69 11.83 18.63
C ALA A 258 4.69 11.64 17.50
#